data_70a2edcd5518b7f6adf8b7cb2b2cbd8d
#
_entry.id   70a2edcd5518b7f6adf8b7cb2b2cbd8d
#
_cell.length_a   1.000
_cell.length_b   1.000
_cell.length_c   1.000
_cell.angle_alpha   90.00
_cell.angle_beta   90.00
_cell.angle_gamma   90.00
#
_symmetry.space_group_name_H-M   'P 1'
#
loop_
_entity.id
_entity.type
_entity.pdbx_description
1 polymer ?
#
loop_
_entity_poly.entity_id
_entity_poly.type
_entity_poly.pdbx_seq_one_letter_code
_entity_poly.pdbx_strand_id
1 'polypeptide(L)'
;PGEAPPVPLFTLPDMGLLAAGDGALTSDQTATVDSVPGVTVSPARCDQSGGISAGSTGTVLISGGPAAPDSGGSTAGASSDGGATAVDNGNGSGSYTNGTTKIVTNGDGSGTYVDATLSVTVNTDGSGTSTNSATGESIVVNSNGSGSYKRGSVSIVNNGDGTGSYTDGALSIVNHGDGTALVNGRSTAAKPLPPVGKVGSFPSIEAVRPVRSCGTAISLDSSILFDVDSYQVRPESSELLSSLAQVLTQAGAPKATVAGHTDSVADEAYNQTLSEQRAQAVVDALRDAGATTELTAVGYGETRPAAPNTTPDGSDDPAGRQLNRRVEIMVPVF
;
A
#
# COMPACT_ATOMS: atom_id res chain seq x y z
N PRO A 1 -4.13 -17.47 26.23
CA PRO A 1 -3.95 -16.47 27.27
C PRO A 1 -2.47 -16.40 27.62
N GLY A 2 -1.86 -15.20 27.65
CA GLY A 2 -0.45 -15.00 27.99
C GLY A 2 0.46 -14.65 26.80
N GLU A 3 -0.04 -14.63 25.57
CA GLU A 3 0.72 -14.15 24.41
C GLU A 3 0.48 -12.65 24.21
N ALA A 4 1.56 -11.86 24.19
CA ALA A 4 1.53 -10.47 23.81
C ALA A 4 1.45 -10.36 22.28
N PRO A 5 0.71 -9.40 21.74
CA PRO A 5 0.72 -9.17 20.29
C PRO A 5 2.12 -8.75 19.81
N PRO A 6 2.48 -9.05 18.57
CA PRO A 6 3.77 -8.61 18.01
C PRO A 6 3.80 -7.08 17.88
N VAL A 7 5.01 -6.50 17.89
CA VAL A 7 5.22 -5.10 17.50
C VAL A 7 4.91 -4.99 16.00
N PRO A 8 3.96 -4.13 15.59
CA PRO A 8 3.65 -3.97 14.17
C PRO A 8 4.83 -3.35 13.43
N LEU A 9 5.05 -3.75 12.19
CA LEU A 9 5.91 -3.02 11.27
C LEU A 9 5.13 -1.84 10.69
N PHE A 10 5.82 -0.77 10.39
CA PHE A 10 5.22 0.38 9.72
C PHE A 10 5.53 0.36 8.22
N THR A 11 4.66 0.95 7.45
CA THR A 11 4.84 1.19 6.01
C THR A 11 5.12 2.67 5.78
N LEU A 12 5.82 2.99 4.70
CA LEU A 12 5.88 4.36 4.21
C LEU A 12 4.49 4.74 3.67
N PRO A 13 4.05 5.98 3.89
CA PRO A 13 2.87 6.49 3.20
C PRO A 13 3.10 6.44 1.69
N ASP A 14 2.03 6.51 0.93
CA ASP A 14 2.15 6.66 -0.52
C ASP A 14 2.92 7.95 -0.82
N MET A 15 4.16 7.78 -1.21
CA MET A 15 5.02 8.88 -1.67
C MET A 15 4.84 9.13 -3.16
N GLY A 16 3.83 8.53 -3.76
CA GLY A 16 3.40 8.80 -5.12
C GLY A 16 2.98 10.25 -5.25
N LEU A 17 3.95 11.14 -5.38
CA LEU A 17 3.78 12.57 -5.61
C LEU A 17 3.23 12.80 -7.02
N LEU A 18 2.10 12.15 -7.30
CA LEU A 18 1.38 12.30 -8.54
C LEU A 18 0.55 13.57 -8.39
N ALA A 19 1.00 14.64 -9.04
CA ALA A 19 0.11 15.76 -9.32
C ALA A 19 -1.03 15.22 -10.19
N ALA A 20 -2.28 15.54 -9.85
CA ALA A 20 -3.41 15.24 -10.72
C ALA A 20 -3.12 15.85 -12.11
N GLY A 21 -3.13 15.01 -13.15
CA GLY A 21 -3.01 15.49 -14.52
C GLY A 21 -4.27 16.27 -14.92
N ASP A 22 -4.14 17.25 -15.81
CA ASP A 22 -5.31 17.90 -16.40
C ASP A 22 -6.20 16.84 -17.05
N GLY A 23 -7.50 16.82 -16.69
CA GLY A 23 -8.46 15.83 -17.21
C GLY A 23 -8.54 14.50 -16.43
N ALA A 24 -7.82 14.34 -15.30
CA ALA A 24 -8.07 13.25 -14.36
C ALA A 24 -9.37 13.50 -13.57
N LEU A 25 -9.98 12.43 -13.03
CA LEU A 25 -11.13 12.57 -12.14
C LEU A 25 -10.74 13.35 -10.88
N THR A 26 -11.56 14.32 -10.50
CA THR A 26 -11.32 15.12 -9.28
C THR A 26 -11.81 14.38 -8.04
N SER A 27 -11.29 14.78 -6.87
CA SER A 27 -11.74 14.23 -5.57
C SER A 27 -13.24 14.40 -5.36
N ASP A 28 -13.82 15.53 -5.81
CA ASP A 28 -15.26 15.78 -5.68
C ASP A 28 -16.09 14.81 -6.54
N GLN A 29 -15.59 14.45 -7.73
CA GLN A 29 -16.24 13.47 -8.62
C GLN A 29 -16.19 12.07 -8.06
N THR A 30 -15.15 11.70 -7.35
CA THR A 30 -14.93 10.34 -6.84
C THR A 30 -15.33 10.14 -5.37
N ALA A 31 -15.68 11.21 -4.65
CA ALA A 31 -15.97 11.19 -3.22
C ALA A 31 -17.01 10.13 -2.79
N THR A 32 -18.05 9.90 -3.61
CA THR A 32 -19.09 8.90 -3.32
C THR A 32 -18.59 7.48 -3.36
N VAL A 33 -17.65 7.18 -4.25
CA VAL A 33 -17.11 5.81 -4.41
C VAL A 33 -15.89 5.59 -3.52
N ASP A 34 -15.08 6.63 -3.28
CA ASP A 34 -13.92 6.56 -2.38
C ASP A 34 -14.30 6.37 -0.91
N SER A 35 -15.54 6.71 -0.53
CA SER A 35 -16.07 6.46 0.80
C SER A 35 -16.48 5.00 1.07
N VAL A 36 -16.52 4.15 0.04
CA VAL A 36 -16.94 2.75 0.15
C VAL A 36 -15.77 1.89 0.65
N PRO A 37 -15.92 1.13 1.75
CA PRO A 37 -14.89 0.22 2.22
C PRO A 37 -14.47 -0.79 1.12
N GLY A 38 -13.16 -0.93 0.88
CA GLY A 38 -12.61 -1.78 -0.18
C GLY A 38 -12.55 -1.13 -1.56
N VAL A 39 -12.89 0.17 -1.66
CA VAL A 39 -12.62 1.01 -2.83
C VAL A 39 -11.49 1.98 -2.49
N THR A 40 -10.58 2.19 -3.42
CA THR A 40 -9.51 3.18 -3.30
C THR A 40 -9.38 3.95 -4.60
N VAL A 41 -9.39 5.27 -4.53
CA VAL A 41 -9.16 6.14 -5.68
C VAL A 41 -7.76 6.74 -5.56
N SER A 42 -6.98 6.60 -6.62
CA SER A 42 -5.61 7.12 -6.67
C SER A 42 -5.28 7.68 -8.06
N PRO A 43 -4.33 8.62 -8.15
CA PRO A 43 -3.77 9.01 -9.44
C PRO A 43 -3.12 7.81 -10.12
N ALA A 44 -3.29 7.68 -11.44
CA ALA A 44 -2.70 6.60 -12.23
C ALA A 44 -1.29 6.98 -12.71
N ARG A 45 -0.40 5.98 -12.80
CA ARG A 45 0.94 6.09 -13.42
C ARG A 45 0.89 5.49 -14.82
N CYS A 46 1.56 6.14 -15.77
CA CYS A 46 1.80 5.55 -17.08
C CYS A 46 3.23 5.03 -17.18
N ASP A 47 3.38 3.85 -17.74
CA ASP A 47 4.67 3.35 -18.17
C ASP A 47 5.08 3.97 -19.53
N GLN A 48 6.35 3.77 -19.92
CA GLN A 48 6.88 4.29 -21.18
C GLN A 48 6.22 3.69 -22.43
N SER A 49 5.49 2.57 -22.27
CA SER A 49 4.74 1.93 -23.35
C SER A 49 3.29 2.41 -23.44
N GLY A 50 2.89 3.35 -22.57
CA GLY A 50 1.51 3.88 -22.48
C GLY A 50 0.55 2.99 -21.70
N GLY A 51 1.06 1.97 -21.00
CA GLY A 51 0.29 1.19 -20.02
C GLY A 51 -0.01 2.06 -18.80
N ILE A 52 -1.27 2.02 -18.34
CA ILE A 52 -1.74 2.73 -17.15
C ILE A 52 -1.75 1.73 -15.99
N SER A 53 -1.22 2.12 -14.83
CA SER A 53 -1.32 1.33 -13.60
C SER A 53 -1.80 2.20 -12.45
N ALA A 54 -2.48 1.61 -11.45
CA ALA A 54 -2.77 2.31 -10.22
C ALA A 54 -1.47 2.80 -9.58
N GLY A 55 -1.44 4.04 -9.10
CA GLY A 55 -0.42 4.48 -8.18
C GLY A 55 -0.51 3.58 -6.95
N SER A 56 0.60 2.99 -6.51
CA SER A 56 0.55 2.12 -5.34
C SER A 56 0.09 2.92 -4.13
N THR A 57 -1.02 2.51 -3.53
CA THR A 57 -1.44 2.99 -2.22
C THR A 57 -0.52 2.36 -1.17
N GLY A 58 0.55 3.07 -0.82
CA GLY A 58 1.55 2.66 0.16
C GLY A 58 2.66 1.79 -0.45
N THR A 59 3.87 2.30 -0.39
CA THR A 59 5.05 1.47 -0.64
C THR A 59 5.21 0.51 0.52
N VAL A 60 4.83 -0.75 0.30
CA VAL A 60 5.17 -1.82 1.25
C VAL A 60 6.69 -1.88 1.31
N LEU A 61 7.26 -1.59 2.47
CA LEU A 61 8.68 -1.77 2.70
C LEU A 61 8.97 -3.26 2.63
N ILE A 62 9.49 -3.72 1.48
CA ILE A 62 9.87 -5.11 1.29
C ILE A 62 11.17 -5.33 2.08
N SER A 63 11.08 -6.11 3.14
CA SER A 63 12.25 -6.59 3.86
C SER A 63 13.07 -7.50 2.93
N GLY A 64 14.26 -7.06 2.52
CA GLY A 64 15.33 -7.96 2.11
C GLY A 64 15.68 -8.13 0.63
N GLY A 65 15.31 -7.19 -0.26
CA GLY A 65 15.89 -7.17 -1.61
C GLY A 65 16.79 -5.93 -1.78
N PRO A 66 18.00 -6.04 -2.39
CA PRO A 66 18.69 -4.86 -2.86
C PRO A 66 17.79 -4.17 -3.89
N ALA A 67 17.62 -2.85 -3.78
CA ALA A 67 17.00 -2.06 -4.83
C ALA A 67 17.69 -2.44 -6.16
N ALA A 68 16.93 -2.95 -7.11
CA ALA A 68 17.47 -3.23 -8.43
C ALA A 68 18.00 -1.89 -8.98
N PRO A 69 19.26 -1.83 -9.43
CA PRO A 69 19.74 -0.61 -10.07
C PRO A 69 18.96 -0.45 -11.35
N ASP A 70 18.10 0.56 -11.40
CA ASP A 70 17.47 0.98 -12.64
C ASP A 70 18.60 1.52 -13.55
N SER A 71 18.81 0.86 -14.69
CA SER A 71 19.90 1.14 -15.63
C SER A 71 19.63 2.35 -16.53
N GLY A 72 18.91 3.33 -16.01
CA GLY A 72 18.73 4.62 -16.64
C GLY A 72 19.68 5.64 -16.01
N GLY A 73 20.70 6.07 -16.74
CA GLY A 73 21.64 7.08 -16.28
C GLY A 73 20.94 8.35 -15.82
N SER A 74 20.72 8.46 -14.54
CA SER A 74 20.12 9.63 -13.90
C SER A 74 21.17 10.74 -13.85
N THR A 75 20.90 11.85 -14.52
CA THR A 75 21.71 13.06 -14.40
C THR A 75 21.23 13.85 -13.19
N ALA A 76 22.18 14.22 -12.31
CA ALA A 76 21.89 15.10 -11.17
C ALA A 76 21.17 16.38 -11.63
N GLY A 77 20.09 16.74 -10.94
CA GLY A 77 19.29 17.91 -11.30
C GLY A 77 18.36 18.38 -10.19
N ALA A 78 17.92 19.61 -10.28
CA ALA A 78 16.86 20.17 -9.45
C ALA A 78 15.69 20.58 -10.32
N SER A 79 14.47 20.28 -9.89
CA SER A 79 13.25 20.72 -10.54
C SER A 79 12.29 21.34 -9.53
N SER A 80 11.54 22.35 -9.96
CA SER A 80 10.48 22.95 -9.14
C SER A 80 9.20 23.03 -9.97
N ASP A 81 8.10 22.61 -9.39
CA ASP A 81 6.77 22.72 -9.99
C ASP A 81 5.76 23.09 -8.89
N GLY A 82 5.00 24.16 -9.09
CA GLY A 82 3.90 24.55 -8.22
C GLY A 82 4.24 24.78 -6.72
N GLY A 83 5.50 25.12 -6.38
CA GLY A 83 5.98 25.27 -5.01
C GLY A 83 6.65 24.02 -4.41
N ALA A 84 6.66 22.92 -5.15
CA ALA A 84 7.43 21.74 -4.81
C ALA A 84 8.86 21.86 -5.35
N THR A 85 9.83 21.32 -4.63
CA THR A 85 11.23 21.25 -5.03
C THR A 85 11.74 19.82 -4.90
N ALA A 86 12.31 19.30 -5.98
CA ALA A 86 12.98 18.01 -6.01
C ALA A 86 14.46 18.22 -6.37
N VAL A 87 15.35 17.60 -5.60
CA VAL A 87 16.79 17.54 -5.86
C VAL A 87 17.20 16.09 -6.01
N ASP A 88 17.83 15.77 -7.11
CA ASP A 88 18.39 14.47 -7.42
C ASP A 88 19.91 14.60 -7.54
N ASN A 89 20.66 13.80 -6.81
CA ASN A 89 22.12 13.81 -6.81
C ASN A 89 22.73 12.82 -7.83
N GLY A 90 21.90 12.07 -8.58
CA GLY A 90 22.35 11.15 -9.63
C GLY A 90 22.87 9.80 -9.15
N ASN A 91 22.72 9.48 -7.86
CA ASN A 91 23.16 8.23 -7.23
C ASN A 91 22.04 7.56 -6.42
N GLY A 92 20.78 7.84 -6.75
CA GLY A 92 19.60 7.38 -6.00
C GLY A 92 19.31 8.20 -4.75
N SER A 93 20.23 9.10 -4.34
CA SER A 93 19.99 10.02 -3.23
C SER A 93 19.36 11.32 -3.70
N GLY A 94 18.68 11.99 -2.78
CA GLY A 94 18.07 13.28 -3.08
C GLY A 94 17.07 13.74 -2.04
N SER A 95 16.36 14.80 -2.36
CA SER A 95 15.29 15.30 -1.51
C SER A 95 14.10 15.81 -2.30
N TYR A 96 12.93 15.74 -1.67
CA TYR A 96 11.71 16.35 -2.17
C TYR A 96 11.07 17.16 -1.04
N THR A 97 10.56 18.34 -1.38
CA THR A 97 9.82 19.20 -0.44
C THR A 97 8.61 19.78 -1.14
N ASN A 98 7.43 19.69 -0.52
CA ASN A 98 6.20 20.31 -0.97
C ASN A 98 5.37 20.72 0.25
N GLY A 99 5.29 22.02 0.52
CA GLY A 99 4.60 22.53 1.72
C GLY A 99 5.16 21.90 3.00
N THR A 100 4.34 21.10 3.68
CA THR A 100 4.71 20.40 4.92
C THR A 100 5.38 19.04 4.67
N THR A 101 5.31 18.51 3.45
CA THR A 101 5.92 17.21 3.12
C THR A 101 7.38 17.39 2.79
N LYS A 102 8.24 16.64 3.46
CA LYS A 102 9.67 16.57 3.20
C LYS A 102 10.12 15.12 3.15
N ILE A 103 10.82 14.77 2.07
CA ILE A 103 11.41 13.46 1.86
C ILE A 103 12.90 13.64 1.63
N VAL A 104 13.71 12.82 2.29
CA VAL A 104 15.15 12.72 2.03
C VAL A 104 15.50 11.26 1.89
N THR A 105 16.15 10.91 0.80
CA THR A 105 16.68 9.56 0.57
C THR A 105 18.19 9.62 0.37
N ASN A 106 18.90 8.65 0.94
CA ASN A 106 20.35 8.57 0.83
C ASN A 106 20.81 7.68 -0.33
N GLY A 107 19.88 7.02 -1.04
CA GLY A 107 20.19 6.13 -2.16
C GLY A 107 20.74 4.76 -1.75
N ASP A 108 20.89 4.52 -0.44
CA ASP A 108 21.41 3.30 0.17
C ASP A 108 20.32 2.46 0.86
N GLY A 109 19.06 2.80 0.62
CA GLY A 109 17.91 2.19 1.29
C GLY A 109 17.56 2.82 2.62
N SER A 110 18.27 3.89 3.04
CA SER A 110 17.87 4.71 4.19
C SER A 110 17.25 6.04 3.75
N GLY A 111 16.43 6.61 4.63
CA GLY A 111 15.77 7.89 4.34
C GLY A 111 14.79 8.33 5.41
N THR A 112 14.20 9.49 5.18
CA THR A 112 13.18 10.08 6.06
C THR A 112 12.00 10.60 5.26
N TYR A 113 10.82 10.43 5.81
CA TYR A 113 9.58 11.05 5.36
C TYR A 113 8.99 11.86 6.51
N VAL A 114 8.57 13.08 6.25
CA VAL A 114 7.89 13.93 7.23
C VAL A 114 6.78 14.66 6.54
N ASP A 115 5.57 14.65 7.12
CA ASP A 115 4.48 15.54 6.75
C ASP A 115 3.91 16.24 8.01
N ALA A 116 2.70 16.82 7.92
CA ALA A 116 2.08 17.54 9.03
C ALA A 116 1.84 16.65 10.27
N THR A 117 1.66 15.36 10.11
CA THR A 117 1.24 14.43 11.16
C THR A 117 2.16 13.22 11.33
N LEU A 118 2.82 12.80 10.26
CA LEU A 118 3.61 11.58 10.20
C LEU A 118 5.09 11.89 10.03
N SER A 119 5.94 11.20 10.79
CA SER A 119 7.39 11.19 10.63
C SER A 119 7.88 9.74 10.60
N VAL A 120 8.58 9.36 9.53
CA VAL A 120 9.15 8.03 9.35
C VAL A 120 10.64 8.15 9.07
N THR A 121 11.42 7.30 9.72
CA THR A 121 12.86 7.14 9.43
C THR A 121 13.14 5.66 9.18
N VAL A 122 13.91 5.37 8.15
CA VAL A 122 14.41 4.03 7.82
C VAL A 122 15.94 4.08 7.75
N ASN A 123 16.60 3.12 8.37
CA ASN A 123 18.05 2.97 8.34
C ASN A 123 18.47 1.77 7.48
N THR A 124 19.70 1.77 7.00
CA THR A 124 20.26 0.70 6.15
C THR A 124 20.32 -0.66 6.83
N ASP A 125 20.34 -0.70 8.16
CA ASP A 125 20.39 -1.95 8.94
C ASP A 125 19.03 -2.61 9.16
N GLY A 126 17.97 -2.03 8.58
CA GLY A 126 16.59 -2.48 8.72
C GLY A 126 15.94 -2.04 10.03
N SER A 127 16.55 -1.11 10.76
CA SER A 127 15.89 -0.42 11.86
C SER A 127 15.14 0.82 11.35
N GLY A 128 14.24 1.34 12.18
CA GLY A 128 13.51 2.55 11.84
C GLY A 128 12.50 2.97 12.89
N THR A 129 11.90 4.12 12.64
CA THR A 129 10.88 4.70 13.52
C THR A 129 9.73 5.26 12.70
N SER A 130 8.52 5.16 13.24
CA SER A 130 7.33 5.84 12.71
C SER A 130 6.59 6.51 13.86
N THR A 131 6.26 7.78 13.71
CA THR A 131 5.46 8.53 14.70
C THR A 131 4.34 9.27 13.98
N ASN A 132 3.11 9.12 14.47
CA ASN A 132 1.94 9.81 13.97
C ASN A 132 1.35 10.69 15.09
N SER A 133 1.51 12.00 14.95
CA SER A 133 1.07 12.97 15.96
C SER A 133 -0.45 13.11 16.04
N ALA A 134 -1.19 12.80 14.97
CA ALA A 134 -2.65 12.87 14.96
C ALA A 134 -3.28 11.71 15.75
N THR A 135 -2.67 10.52 15.72
CA THR A 135 -3.16 9.34 16.43
C THR A 135 -2.43 9.08 17.75
N GLY A 136 -1.29 9.75 17.98
CA GLY A 136 -0.38 9.47 19.09
C GLY A 136 0.32 8.11 18.96
N GLU A 137 0.37 7.55 17.74
CA GLU A 137 1.04 6.29 17.46
C GLU A 137 2.56 6.48 17.34
N SER A 138 3.32 5.55 17.92
CA SER A 138 4.77 5.48 17.80
C SER A 138 5.21 4.03 17.66
N ILE A 139 6.03 3.76 16.65
CA ILE A 139 6.62 2.45 16.39
C ILE A 139 8.14 2.62 16.31
N VAL A 140 8.86 1.75 16.99
CA VAL A 140 10.32 1.67 16.93
C VAL A 140 10.71 0.24 16.60
N VAL A 141 11.56 0.08 15.59
CA VAL A 141 12.16 -1.21 15.20
C VAL A 141 13.66 -1.06 15.25
N ASN A 142 14.34 -1.93 15.98
CA ASN A 142 15.80 -1.94 16.09
C ASN A 142 16.38 -3.11 15.28
N SER A 143 17.60 -2.94 14.79
CA SER A 143 18.32 -3.95 14.00
C SER A 143 18.62 -5.25 14.76
N ASN A 144 18.62 -5.22 16.09
CA ASN A 144 18.82 -6.39 16.96
C ASN A 144 17.54 -7.22 17.22
N GLY A 145 16.45 -6.93 16.54
CA GLY A 145 15.17 -7.62 16.73
C GLY A 145 14.36 -7.14 17.93
N SER A 146 14.78 -6.09 18.62
CA SER A 146 13.94 -5.40 19.62
C SER A 146 13.06 -4.35 18.96
N GLY A 147 12.00 -3.93 19.67
CA GLY A 147 11.12 -2.86 19.19
C GLY A 147 10.02 -2.50 20.16
N SER A 148 9.31 -1.44 19.84
CA SER A 148 8.17 -1.01 20.66
C SER A 148 7.06 -0.40 19.81
N TYR A 149 5.84 -0.50 20.33
CA TYR A 149 4.65 0.15 19.82
C TYR A 149 3.93 0.86 20.94
N LYS A 150 3.44 2.06 20.66
CA LYS A 150 2.60 2.81 21.60
C LYS A 150 1.49 3.53 20.87
N ARG A 151 0.25 3.43 21.38
CA ARG A 151 -0.90 4.23 20.93
C ARG A 151 -1.94 4.29 22.04
N GLY A 152 -2.20 5.48 22.57
CA GLY A 152 -3.09 5.67 23.70
C GLY A 152 -2.65 4.87 24.92
N SER A 153 -3.54 3.99 25.44
CA SER A 153 -3.26 3.07 26.57
C SER A 153 -2.49 1.81 26.14
N VAL A 154 -2.40 1.53 24.85
CA VAL A 154 -1.71 0.34 24.34
C VAL A 154 -0.21 0.60 24.28
N SER A 155 0.56 -0.31 24.87
CA SER A 155 2.03 -0.33 24.77
C SER A 155 2.51 -1.75 24.60
N ILE A 156 3.39 -1.96 23.61
CA ILE A 156 4.07 -3.24 23.36
C ILE A 156 5.57 -2.96 23.42
N VAL A 157 6.31 -3.80 24.13
CA VAL A 157 7.77 -3.80 24.13
C VAL A 157 8.24 -5.22 23.85
N ASN A 158 9.12 -5.37 22.89
CA ASN A 158 9.83 -6.61 22.58
C ASN A 158 11.33 -6.33 22.70
N ASN A 159 12.03 -7.04 23.58
CA ASN A 159 13.45 -6.82 23.83
C ASN A 159 14.38 -7.53 22.83
N GLY A 160 13.81 -8.36 21.91
CA GLY A 160 14.56 -9.11 20.89
C GLY A 160 15.23 -10.38 21.41
N ASP A 161 15.11 -10.68 22.69
CA ASP A 161 15.70 -11.83 23.40
C ASP A 161 14.67 -12.85 23.88
N GLY A 162 13.44 -12.76 23.39
CA GLY A 162 12.31 -13.58 23.80
C GLY A 162 11.48 -12.97 24.93
N THR A 163 11.97 -11.90 25.58
CA THR A 163 11.25 -11.19 26.63
C THR A 163 10.50 -9.97 26.08
N GLY A 164 9.53 -9.49 26.85
CA GLY A 164 8.81 -8.27 26.52
C GLY A 164 7.57 -8.04 27.33
N SER A 165 6.83 -7.00 26.99
CA SER A 165 5.60 -6.65 27.71
C SER A 165 4.52 -6.11 26.78
N TYR A 166 3.28 -6.27 27.23
CA TYR A 166 2.09 -5.66 26.64
C TYR A 166 1.24 -5.05 27.73
N THR A 167 0.74 -3.86 27.49
CA THR A 167 -0.27 -3.23 28.34
C THR A 167 -1.37 -2.62 27.48
N ASP A 168 -2.62 -2.78 27.91
CA ASP A 168 -3.80 -2.12 27.35
C ASP A 168 -4.76 -1.80 28.49
N GLY A 169 -4.62 -0.63 29.08
CA GLY A 169 -5.42 -0.19 30.21
C GLY A 169 -5.41 -1.20 31.37
N ALA A 170 -6.39 -2.10 31.41
CA ALA A 170 -6.56 -3.08 32.46
C ALA A 170 -5.76 -4.38 32.28
N LEU A 171 -5.27 -4.67 31.07
CA LEU A 171 -4.49 -5.89 30.78
C LEU A 171 -3.00 -5.57 30.80
N SER A 172 -2.25 -6.36 31.60
CA SER A 172 -0.78 -6.32 31.61
C SER A 172 -0.25 -7.74 31.40
N ILE A 173 0.64 -7.89 30.43
CA ILE A 173 1.36 -9.13 30.15
C ILE A 173 2.86 -8.84 30.23
N VAL A 174 3.62 -9.62 30.98
CA VAL A 174 5.09 -9.57 31.00
C VAL A 174 5.61 -10.96 30.65
N ASN A 175 6.24 -11.10 29.48
CA ASN A 175 6.84 -12.34 29.02
C ASN A 175 8.29 -12.43 29.48
N HIS A 176 8.66 -13.52 30.16
CA HIS A 176 10.01 -13.72 30.72
C HIS A 176 10.98 -14.42 29.76
N GLY A 177 10.50 -14.88 28.58
CA GLY A 177 11.35 -15.58 27.60
C GLY A 177 11.72 -17.01 27.98
N ASP A 178 11.37 -17.47 29.17
CA ASP A 178 11.72 -18.77 29.76
C ASP A 178 10.58 -19.80 29.67
N GLY A 179 9.54 -19.52 28.90
CA GLY A 179 8.33 -20.36 28.80
C GLY A 179 7.22 -19.89 29.73
N THR A 180 7.40 -18.77 30.44
CA THR A 180 6.41 -18.21 31.36
C THR A 180 6.11 -16.74 31.10
N ALA A 181 4.92 -16.30 31.48
CA ALA A 181 4.53 -14.89 31.50
C ALA A 181 3.68 -14.57 32.74
N LEU A 182 3.66 -13.30 33.15
CA LEU A 182 2.71 -12.77 34.11
C LEU A 182 1.57 -12.07 33.36
N VAL A 183 0.34 -12.50 33.63
CA VAL A 183 -0.89 -11.84 33.16
C VAL A 183 -1.61 -11.26 34.36
N ASN A 184 -1.61 -9.91 34.44
CA ASN A 184 -2.11 -9.18 35.61
C ASN A 184 -1.56 -9.74 36.96
N GLY A 185 -0.22 -10.02 36.95
CA GLY A 185 0.48 -10.55 38.11
C GLY A 185 0.32 -12.05 38.37
N ARG A 186 -0.42 -12.79 37.51
CA ARG A 186 -0.57 -14.25 37.64
C ARG A 186 0.31 -14.98 36.64
N SER A 187 1.13 -15.91 37.09
CA SER A 187 1.98 -16.72 36.23
C SER A 187 1.15 -17.65 35.34
N THR A 188 1.52 -17.74 34.09
CA THR A 188 0.96 -18.65 33.08
C THR A 188 2.06 -19.13 32.14
N ALA A 189 1.85 -20.25 31.43
CA ALA A 189 2.72 -20.69 30.37
C ALA A 189 2.61 -19.75 29.15
N ALA A 190 3.73 -19.36 28.59
CA ALA A 190 3.80 -18.53 27.40
C ALA A 190 5.05 -18.87 26.56
N LYS A 191 4.95 -18.79 25.24
CA LYS A 191 6.13 -18.91 24.39
C LYS A 191 6.98 -17.65 24.46
N PRO A 192 8.31 -17.74 24.33
CA PRO A 192 9.16 -16.57 24.10
C PRO A 192 8.66 -15.74 22.92
N LEU A 193 8.82 -14.42 23.00
CA LEU A 193 8.43 -13.53 21.91
C LEU A 193 9.41 -13.70 20.73
N PRO A 194 8.91 -13.84 19.49
CA PRO A 194 9.80 -13.81 18.33
C PRO A 194 10.42 -12.40 18.19
N PRO A 195 11.62 -12.30 17.65
CA PRO A 195 12.23 -11.00 17.35
C PRO A 195 11.33 -10.17 16.44
N VAL A 196 11.37 -8.84 16.58
CA VAL A 196 10.71 -7.92 15.65
C VAL A 196 11.39 -8.00 14.29
N GLY A 197 10.59 -8.08 13.23
CA GLY A 197 11.11 -8.07 11.87
C GLY A 197 11.81 -6.76 11.52
N LYS A 198 12.61 -6.76 10.48
CA LYS A 198 13.24 -5.54 9.96
C LYS A 198 12.26 -4.74 9.12
N VAL A 199 12.36 -3.41 9.16
CA VAL A 199 11.70 -2.55 8.17
C VAL A 199 12.42 -2.69 6.82
N GLY A 200 11.68 -2.50 5.73
CA GLY A 200 12.25 -2.57 4.39
C GLY A 200 13.10 -1.35 4.04
N SER A 201 13.56 -1.29 2.79
CA SER A 201 14.42 -0.20 2.31
C SER A 201 13.60 1.04 1.94
N PHE A 202 14.15 2.22 2.23
CA PHE A 202 13.62 3.49 1.75
C PHE A 202 13.85 3.60 0.23
N PRO A 203 12.85 4.05 -0.55
CA PRO A 203 12.98 4.13 -2.01
C PRO A 203 14.01 5.19 -2.45
N SER A 204 14.54 5.04 -3.65
CA SER A 204 15.43 6.03 -4.27
C SER A 204 14.67 7.31 -4.64
N ILE A 205 15.41 8.40 -4.92
CA ILE A 205 14.80 9.70 -5.27
C ILE A 205 13.98 9.61 -6.57
N GLU A 206 14.36 8.75 -7.50
CA GLU A 206 13.62 8.55 -8.75
C GLU A 206 12.22 8.00 -8.50
N ALA A 207 12.06 7.14 -7.48
CA ALA A 207 10.78 6.58 -7.10
C ALA A 207 9.87 7.58 -6.36
N VAL A 208 10.45 8.64 -5.75
CA VAL A 208 9.72 9.68 -5.03
C VAL A 208 9.62 11.00 -5.78
N ARG A 209 10.08 11.06 -7.04
CA ARG A 209 9.91 12.24 -7.88
C ARG A 209 8.44 12.46 -8.22
N PRO A 210 8.00 13.74 -8.28
CA PRO A 210 6.68 14.06 -8.82
C PRO A 210 6.60 13.57 -10.27
N VAL A 211 5.64 12.68 -10.52
CA VAL A 211 5.27 12.28 -11.88
C VAL A 211 3.89 12.85 -12.15
N ARG A 212 3.66 13.46 -13.29
CA ARG A 212 2.30 13.84 -13.67
C ARG A 212 1.45 12.59 -13.78
N SER A 213 0.34 12.58 -13.09
CA SER A 213 -0.65 11.54 -13.27
C SER A 213 -1.14 11.54 -14.72
N CYS A 214 -1.23 10.38 -15.33
CA CYS A 214 -1.82 10.21 -16.65
C CYS A 214 -3.29 9.75 -16.59
N GLY A 215 -3.90 9.83 -15.42
CA GLY A 215 -5.28 9.43 -15.23
C GLY A 215 -5.65 9.20 -13.78
N THR A 216 -6.77 8.56 -13.58
CA THR A 216 -7.25 8.08 -12.27
C THR A 216 -7.39 6.57 -12.29
N ALA A 217 -6.95 5.91 -11.24
CA ALA A 217 -7.17 4.49 -10.98
C ALA A 217 -8.16 4.35 -9.82
N ILE A 218 -9.22 3.58 -10.04
CA ILE A 218 -10.18 3.18 -9.01
C ILE A 218 -9.99 1.69 -8.78
N SER A 219 -9.45 1.32 -7.63
CA SER A 219 -9.21 -0.07 -7.25
C SER A 219 -10.33 -0.58 -6.34
N LEU A 220 -10.84 -1.75 -6.66
CA LEU A 220 -11.95 -2.42 -6.00
C LEU A 220 -11.45 -3.78 -5.48
N ASP A 221 -11.52 -4.02 -4.18
CA ASP A 221 -11.25 -5.36 -3.63
C ASP A 221 -12.21 -6.38 -4.25
N SER A 222 -11.68 -7.48 -4.79
CA SER A 222 -12.50 -8.50 -5.41
C SER A 222 -13.55 -9.11 -4.48
N SER A 223 -13.32 -9.11 -3.17
CA SER A 223 -14.26 -9.67 -2.19
C SER A 223 -15.56 -8.88 -2.05
N ILE A 224 -15.55 -7.59 -2.41
CA ILE A 224 -16.78 -6.79 -2.46
C ILE A 224 -17.58 -7.04 -3.75
N LEU A 225 -16.93 -7.49 -4.81
CA LEU A 225 -17.57 -7.69 -6.13
C LEU A 225 -17.99 -9.13 -6.37
N PHE A 226 -17.23 -10.11 -5.87
CA PHE A 226 -17.38 -11.51 -6.22
C PHE A 226 -17.31 -12.43 -4.99
N ASP A 227 -17.93 -13.58 -5.09
CA ASP A 227 -17.65 -14.68 -4.18
C ASP A 227 -16.28 -15.32 -4.49
N VAL A 228 -15.78 -16.11 -3.55
CA VAL A 228 -14.51 -16.83 -3.73
C VAL A 228 -14.63 -17.71 -4.98
N ASP A 229 -13.60 -17.65 -5.81
CA ASP A 229 -13.50 -18.46 -7.03
C ASP A 229 -14.62 -18.21 -8.07
N SER A 230 -15.22 -17.02 -8.02
CA SER A 230 -16.30 -16.59 -8.89
C SER A 230 -15.95 -15.32 -9.66
N TYR A 231 -16.60 -15.17 -10.81
CA TYR A 231 -16.62 -13.94 -11.62
C TYR A 231 -18.03 -13.34 -11.73
N GLN A 232 -19.01 -13.95 -11.07
CA GLN A 232 -20.37 -13.41 -11.06
C GLN A 232 -20.45 -12.25 -10.07
N VAL A 233 -20.83 -11.07 -10.56
CA VAL A 233 -20.98 -9.87 -9.71
C VAL A 233 -22.09 -10.13 -8.70
N ARG A 234 -21.78 -9.86 -7.44
CA ARG A 234 -22.71 -9.99 -6.31
C ARG A 234 -23.82 -8.95 -6.42
N PRO A 235 -25.08 -9.30 -6.11
CA PRO A 235 -26.18 -8.34 -6.12
C PRO A 235 -25.93 -7.11 -5.24
N GLU A 236 -25.24 -7.30 -4.12
CA GLU A 236 -24.90 -6.24 -3.15
C GLU A 236 -23.95 -5.18 -3.74
N SER A 237 -23.21 -5.50 -4.79
CA SER A 237 -22.29 -4.59 -5.46
C SER A 237 -22.95 -3.70 -6.51
N SER A 238 -24.24 -3.92 -6.81
CA SER A 238 -24.96 -3.21 -7.86
C SER A 238 -25.03 -1.70 -7.62
N GLU A 239 -25.21 -1.25 -6.37
CA GLU A 239 -25.24 0.17 -6.02
C GLU A 239 -23.86 0.82 -6.22
N LEU A 240 -22.78 0.14 -5.85
CA LEU A 240 -21.42 0.62 -6.07
C LEU A 240 -21.12 0.76 -7.56
N LEU A 241 -21.44 -0.27 -8.37
CA LEU A 241 -21.23 -0.25 -9.81
C LEU A 241 -22.08 0.81 -10.50
N SER A 242 -23.32 1.05 -10.03
CA SER A 242 -24.16 2.15 -10.50
C SER A 242 -23.55 3.52 -10.19
N SER A 243 -22.99 3.70 -8.99
CA SER A 243 -22.31 4.92 -8.60
C SER A 243 -21.07 5.16 -9.45
N LEU A 244 -20.28 4.12 -9.72
CA LEU A 244 -19.12 4.17 -10.62
C LEU A 244 -19.51 4.53 -12.06
N ALA A 245 -20.57 3.93 -12.60
CA ALA A 245 -21.10 4.28 -13.91
C ALA A 245 -21.51 5.76 -14.00
N GLN A 246 -22.13 6.29 -12.93
CA GLN A 246 -22.48 7.71 -12.83
C GLN A 246 -21.24 8.61 -12.77
N VAL A 247 -20.24 8.25 -11.97
CA VAL A 247 -18.96 9.00 -11.88
C VAL A 247 -18.31 9.11 -13.25
N LEU A 248 -18.15 7.99 -13.97
CA LEU A 248 -17.53 7.96 -15.30
C LEU A 248 -18.34 8.81 -16.31
N THR A 249 -19.66 8.70 -16.28
CA THR A 249 -20.54 9.45 -17.19
C THR A 249 -20.58 10.94 -16.88
N GLN A 250 -20.68 11.34 -15.61
CA GLN A 250 -20.69 12.74 -15.20
C GLN A 250 -19.36 13.43 -15.44
N ALA A 251 -18.26 12.70 -15.29
CA ALA A 251 -16.93 13.21 -15.63
C ALA A 251 -16.73 13.38 -17.15
N GLY A 252 -17.59 12.77 -17.98
CA GLY A 252 -17.41 12.79 -19.42
C GLY A 252 -16.21 11.96 -19.88
N ALA A 253 -15.79 10.98 -19.10
CA ALA A 253 -14.65 10.12 -19.42
C ALA A 253 -14.89 9.38 -20.75
N PRO A 254 -14.10 9.64 -21.81
CA PRO A 254 -14.37 9.05 -23.12
C PRO A 254 -14.10 7.55 -23.16
N LYS A 255 -13.11 7.09 -22.38
CA LYS A 255 -12.69 5.69 -22.32
C LYS A 255 -12.17 5.33 -20.92
N ALA A 256 -12.27 4.06 -20.57
CA ALA A 256 -11.61 3.49 -19.38
C ALA A 256 -11.26 2.01 -19.63
N THR A 257 -10.21 1.54 -18.96
CA THR A 257 -9.82 0.13 -18.95
C THR A 257 -10.19 -0.48 -17.62
N VAL A 258 -10.86 -1.60 -17.65
CA VAL A 258 -11.17 -2.42 -16.47
C VAL A 258 -10.20 -3.60 -16.44
N ALA A 259 -9.33 -3.61 -15.44
CA ALA A 259 -8.25 -4.59 -15.29
C ALA A 259 -8.53 -5.54 -14.13
N GLY A 260 -8.54 -6.83 -14.38
CA GLY A 260 -8.68 -7.88 -13.36
C GLY A 260 -7.33 -8.41 -12.91
N HIS A 261 -7.20 -8.69 -11.62
CA HIS A 261 -6.01 -9.22 -10.98
C HIS A 261 -6.36 -10.34 -10.01
N THR A 262 -5.43 -11.27 -9.81
CA THR A 262 -5.51 -12.36 -8.82
C THR A 262 -4.29 -12.34 -7.90
N ASP A 263 -4.36 -13.14 -6.84
CA ASP A 263 -3.16 -13.58 -6.12
C ASP A 263 -2.50 -14.77 -6.86
N SER A 264 -1.44 -15.34 -6.29
CA SER A 264 -0.64 -16.42 -6.88
C SER A 264 -0.99 -17.83 -6.34
N VAL A 265 -2.22 -18.06 -5.83
CA VAL A 265 -2.57 -19.35 -5.21
C VAL A 265 -2.90 -20.43 -6.23
N ALA A 266 -3.62 -20.08 -7.31
CA ALA A 266 -3.94 -21.02 -8.39
C ALA A 266 -2.82 -21.03 -9.47
N ASP A 267 -2.98 -21.87 -10.50
CA ASP A 267 -2.05 -21.83 -11.62
C ASP A 267 -2.26 -20.58 -12.49
N GLU A 268 -1.18 -20.16 -13.17
CA GLU A 268 -1.13 -18.93 -13.97
C GLU A 268 -2.25 -18.88 -15.05
N ALA A 269 -2.51 -19.98 -15.74
CA ALA A 269 -3.52 -20.04 -16.80
C ALA A 269 -4.93 -19.87 -16.25
N TYR A 270 -5.21 -20.48 -15.09
CA TYR A 270 -6.47 -20.29 -14.39
C TYR A 270 -6.63 -18.85 -13.91
N ASN A 271 -5.60 -18.29 -13.26
CA ASN A 271 -5.58 -16.92 -12.77
C ASN A 271 -5.77 -15.90 -13.91
N GLN A 272 -5.13 -16.14 -15.06
CA GLN A 272 -5.34 -15.33 -16.26
C GLN A 272 -6.81 -15.34 -16.71
N THR A 273 -7.40 -16.53 -16.85
CA THR A 273 -8.80 -16.69 -17.26
C THR A 273 -9.77 -16.05 -16.27
N LEU A 274 -9.58 -16.28 -14.96
CA LEU A 274 -10.44 -15.73 -13.91
C LEU A 274 -10.38 -14.20 -13.89
N SER A 275 -9.19 -13.61 -14.06
CA SER A 275 -9.02 -12.16 -14.09
C SER A 275 -9.70 -11.52 -15.30
N GLU A 276 -9.63 -12.15 -16.49
CA GLU A 276 -10.33 -11.70 -17.69
C GLU A 276 -11.86 -11.74 -17.51
N GLN A 277 -12.39 -12.85 -16.97
CA GLN A 277 -13.81 -13.00 -16.69
C GLN A 277 -14.33 -11.98 -15.68
N ARG A 278 -13.57 -11.68 -14.62
CA ARG A 278 -13.91 -10.66 -13.63
C ARG A 278 -13.90 -9.26 -14.22
N ALA A 279 -12.89 -8.92 -15.01
CA ALA A 279 -12.85 -7.64 -15.71
C ALA A 279 -14.04 -7.47 -16.65
N GLN A 280 -14.37 -8.51 -17.43
CA GLN A 280 -15.52 -8.49 -18.36
C GLN A 280 -16.84 -8.34 -17.61
N ALA A 281 -17.03 -9.06 -16.49
CA ALA A 281 -18.25 -8.97 -15.69
C ALA A 281 -18.47 -7.56 -15.11
N VAL A 282 -17.40 -6.87 -14.70
CA VAL A 282 -17.49 -5.46 -14.25
C VAL A 282 -17.82 -4.54 -15.42
N VAL A 283 -17.21 -4.73 -16.59
CA VAL A 283 -17.54 -3.95 -17.80
C VAL A 283 -19.03 -4.10 -18.16
N ASP A 284 -19.53 -5.31 -18.14
CA ASP A 284 -20.95 -5.56 -18.46
C ASP A 284 -21.88 -4.92 -17.43
N ALA A 285 -21.55 -5.04 -16.13
CA ALA A 285 -22.33 -4.43 -15.07
C ALA A 285 -22.32 -2.89 -15.13
N LEU A 286 -21.17 -2.27 -15.47
CA LEU A 286 -21.11 -0.81 -15.65
C LEU A 286 -21.93 -0.34 -16.86
N ARG A 287 -21.94 -1.10 -17.96
CA ARG A 287 -22.78 -0.82 -19.13
C ARG A 287 -24.27 -0.96 -18.80
N ASP A 288 -24.64 -2.02 -18.11
CA ASP A 288 -26.02 -2.24 -17.66
C ASP A 288 -26.49 -1.13 -16.69
N ALA A 289 -25.57 -0.58 -15.90
CA ALA A 289 -25.80 0.58 -15.05
C ALA A 289 -25.81 1.93 -15.79
N GLY A 290 -25.64 1.93 -17.11
CA GLY A 290 -25.76 3.10 -17.96
C GLY A 290 -24.47 3.91 -18.18
N ALA A 291 -23.30 3.33 -17.95
CA ALA A 291 -22.04 3.99 -18.30
C ALA A 291 -21.95 4.25 -19.81
N THR A 292 -21.68 5.51 -20.18
CA THR A 292 -21.50 5.93 -21.59
C THR A 292 -20.04 5.89 -22.03
N THR A 293 -19.13 5.67 -21.12
CA THR A 293 -17.68 5.53 -21.32
C THR A 293 -17.39 4.29 -22.16
N GLU A 294 -16.49 4.39 -23.14
CA GLU A 294 -15.95 3.22 -23.85
C GLU A 294 -15.11 2.37 -22.87
N LEU A 295 -15.60 1.17 -22.55
CA LEU A 295 -14.98 0.29 -21.56
C LEU A 295 -14.29 -0.89 -22.25
N THR A 296 -13.03 -1.15 -21.88
CA THR A 296 -12.24 -2.29 -22.32
C THR A 296 -11.87 -3.17 -21.12
N ALA A 297 -12.13 -4.48 -21.20
CA ALA A 297 -11.74 -5.45 -20.19
C ALA A 297 -10.35 -6.04 -20.50
N VAL A 298 -9.50 -6.18 -19.48
CA VAL A 298 -8.18 -6.83 -19.57
C VAL A 298 -7.95 -7.67 -18.31
N GLY A 299 -7.47 -8.90 -18.47
CA GLY A 299 -7.00 -9.72 -17.35
C GLY A 299 -5.48 -9.71 -17.28
N TYR A 300 -4.93 -9.58 -16.09
CA TYR A 300 -3.49 -9.67 -15.83
C TYR A 300 -3.12 -10.88 -14.96
N GLY A 301 -4.12 -11.68 -14.53
CA GLY A 301 -3.85 -12.78 -13.61
C GLY A 301 -3.04 -12.30 -12.40
N GLU A 302 -2.00 -13.02 -12.07
CA GLU A 302 -1.06 -12.72 -10.98
C GLU A 302 0.17 -11.91 -11.40
N THR A 303 0.29 -11.54 -12.70
CA THR A 303 1.51 -10.96 -13.27
C THR A 303 1.77 -9.51 -12.86
N ARG A 304 0.77 -8.82 -12.28
CA ARG A 304 0.87 -7.43 -11.81
C ARG A 304 0.44 -7.32 -10.34
N PRO A 305 1.20 -7.86 -9.40
CA PRO A 305 0.86 -7.81 -7.98
C PRO A 305 0.96 -6.37 -7.44
N ALA A 306 0.01 -5.97 -6.60
CA ALA A 306 0.06 -4.72 -5.84
C ALA A 306 0.90 -4.86 -4.57
N ALA A 307 1.02 -6.07 -4.05
CA ALA A 307 1.81 -6.40 -2.87
C ALA A 307 2.44 -7.80 -3.04
N PRO A 308 3.51 -8.13 -2.29
CA PRO A 308 4.07 -9.48 -2.28
C PRO A 308 3.01 -10.51 -1.86
N ASN A 309 3.01 -11.68 -2.50
CA ASN A 309 2.16 -12.82 -2.10
C ASN A 309 2.75 -13.63 -0.94
N THR A 310 4.03 -13.39 -0.64
CA THR A 310 4.79 -14.05 0.44
C THR A 310 5.51 -13.03 1.27
N THR A 311 5.67 -13.32 2.55
CA THR A 311 6.52 -12.57 3.47
C THR A 311 8.01 -12.77 3.13
N PRO A 312 8.93 -11.93 3.64
CA PRO A 312 10.36 -12.01 3.32
C PRO A 312 11.03 -13.34 3.70
N ASP A 313 10.48 -14.08 4.65
CA ASP A 313 10.95 -15.42 5.03
C ASP A 313 10.40 -16.54 4.11
N GLY A 314 9.63 -16.19 3.08
CA GLY A 314 8.99 -17.10 2.15
C GLY A 314 7.67 -17.71 2.62
N SER A 315 7.18 -17.31 3.80
CA SER A 315 5.86 -17.72 4.28
C SER A 315 4.75 -17.04 3.48
N ASP A 316 3.56 -17.59 3.56
CA ASP A 316 2.36 -17.02 2.96
C ASP A 316 2.02 -15.64 3.53
N ASP A 317 1.68 -14.66 2.67
CA ASP A 317 1.18 -13.34 3.07
C ASP A 317 -0.30 -13.16 2.66
N PRO A 318 -1.24 -13.53 3.53
CA PRO A 318 -2.67 -13.36 3.25
C PRO A 318 -3.09 -11.90 3.01
N ALA A 319 -2.43 -10.93 3.65
CA ALA A 319 -2.73 -9.52 3.49
C ALA A 319 -2.27 -9.01 2.13
N GLY A 320 -1.06 -9.37 1.71
CA GLY A 320 -0.56 -9.05 0.37
C GLY A 320 -1.41 -9.68 -0.72
N ARG A 321 -1.82 -10.95 -0.55
CA ARG A 321 -2.73 -11.61 -1.49
C ARG A 321 -4.10 -10.94 -1.58
N GLN A 322 -4.64 -10.43 -0.46
CA GLN A 322 -5.91 -9.70 -0.50
C GLN A 322 -5.80 -8.45 -1.37
N LEU A 323 -4.72 -7.69 -1.26
CA LEU A 323 -4.46 -6.51 -2.10
C LEU A 323 -4.29 -6.88 -3.58
N ASN A 324 -3.80 -8.09 -3.87
CA ASN A 324 -3.63 -8.58 -5.23
C ASN A 324 -4.96 -8.98 -5.88
N ARG A 325 -5.90 -9.51 -5.10
CA ARG A 325 -7.27 -9.85 -5.58
C ARG A 325 -8.11 -8.58 -5.74
N ARG A 326 -8.00 -7.92 -6.86
CA ARG A 326 -8.66 -6.64 -7.13
C ARG A 326 -9.12 -6.50 -8.58
N VAL A 327 -10.01 -5.55 -8.80
CA VAL A 327 -10.33 -5.02 -10.13
C VAL A 327 -10.01 -3.53 -10.12
N GLU A 328 -9.31 -3.05 -11.13
CA GLU A 328 -8.96 -1.65 -11.30
C GLU A 328 -9.70 -1.04 -12.50
N ILE A 329 -10.28 0.14 -12.31
CA ILE A 329 -10.85 0.94 -13.41
C ILE A 329 -9.88 2.10 -13.67
N MET A 330 -9.22 2.06 -14.80
CA MET A 330 -8.21 3.03 -15.22
C MET A 330 -8.83 4.04 -16.17
N VAL A 331 -8.93 5.29 -15.74
CA VAL A 331 -9.43 6.41 -16.55
C VAL A 331 -8.24 7.28 -16.94
N PRO A 332 -7.78 7.26 -18.20
CA PRO A 332 -6.71 8.14 -18.66
C PRO A 332 -7.13 9.60 -18.59
N VAL A 333 -6.16 10.52 -18.53
CA VAL A 333 -6.45 11.96 -18.74
C VAL A 333 -7.08 12.17 -20.12
N PHE A 334 -8.01 13.10 -20.24
CA PHE A 334 -8.79 13.36 -21.45
C PHE A 334 -9.10 14.85 -21.62
#